data_375cf14c248d017797672d390306216e
#
_entry.id   375cf14c248d017797672d390306216e
#
_cell.length_a   1.000
_cell.length_b   1.000
_cell.length_c   1.000
_cell.angle_alpha   90.00
_cell.angle_beta   90.00
_cell.angle_gamma   90.00
#
_symmetry.space_group_name_H-M   'P 1'
#
loop_
_entity.id
_entity.type
_entity.pdbx_description
1 polymer ?
#
loop_
_entity_poly.entity_id
_entity_poly.type
_entity_poly.pdbx_seq_one_letter_code
_entity_poly.pdbx_strand_id
1 'polypeptide(L)'
;MNYKTLLKSKKFKIAVWGTGYIGLSTMVYFSKKNIKCVGYDINKEKIKKINSGVLPLPDLKNWFGFNIKGLVKKNYLRATSNYRDLITKDFLVHFIAIPTEKDGKPYYKPLINVLNNIAKINKNTKNPPIVIVESTLAPKVSDKKIIPYLKKKNLIIGKNILLSIAPRRDWFIEGGKNLENLDRVYGSTDNRSTKVAKDVLSIVCKKLHVASTYKVSEMVKSVENAYRHMDITLANQLSLAFPKDNIREVLKLVGTKWNLETFHPGIGAGGYCIPLSSRYILSQVRNVNKLSLLRETIKTDNGMGKLIANSISRKGLKKIGVLGLSYKGDLKVSVLSKVIPLVKSLLKKKLKVRLFDPYFSKKEIYKAVKVKTFNFPNDLAKFDCLIVTVDHKQFKIQKKILEKHLKKCKLIIDHDGAWKKYNLKNNYHLTGSRGWI
;
A
#
# COMPACT_ATOMS: atom_id res chain seq x y z
N MET A 1 1.02 36.34 -7.14
CA MET A 1 2.29 35.75 -7.56
C MET A 1 2.09 34.25 -7.76
N ASN A 2 2.70 33.66 -8.82
CA ASN A 2 2.50 32.24 -9.17
C ASN A 2 3.44 31.37 -8.33
N TYR A 3 2.91 30.36 -7.62
CA TYR A 3 3.69 29.49 -6.73
C TYR A 3 4.73 28.65 -7.51
N LYS A 4 4.45 28.30 -8.75
CA LYS A 4 5.40 27.63 -9.62
C LYS A 4 6.66 28.49 -9.85
N THR A 5 6.47 29.79 -10.10
CA THR A 5 7.58 30.75 -10.25
C THR A 5 8.35 30.97 -8.95
N LEU A 6 7.64 31.08 -7.82
CA LEU A 6 8.28 31.20 -6.51
C LEU A 6 9.15 29.99 -6.17
N LEU A 7 8.68 28.78 -6.38
CA LEU A 7 9.44 27.55 -6.12
C LEU A 7 10.65 27.44 -7.06
N LYS A 8 10.52 27.84 -8.34
CA LYS A 8 11.64 27.86 -9.30
C LYS A 8 12.71 28.90 -8.99
N SER A 9 12.37 29.96 -8.26
CA SER A 9 13.35 30.98 -7.84
C SER A 9 14.42 30.50 -6.87
N LYS A 10 14.31 29.25 -6.37
CA LYS A 10 15.19 28.60 -5.37
C LYS A 10 15.18 29.26 -3.98
N LYS A 11 14.48 30.38 -3.80
CA LYS A 11 14.29 31.05 -2.49
C LYS A 11 13.34 30.27 -1.59
N PHE A 12 12.38 29.55 -2.20
CA PHE A 12 11.37 28.79 -1.49
C PHE A 12 11.59 27.28 -1.62
N LYS A 13 11.08 26.56 -0.64
CA LYS A 13 11.29 25.12 -0.47
C LYS A 13 9.95 24.39 -0.30
N ILE A 14 10.01 23.09 -0.49
CA ILE A 14 8.93 22.16 -0.20
C ILE A 14 9.27 21.36 1.04
N ALA A 15 8.37 21.35 2.03
CA ALA A 15 8.39 20.47 3.19
C ALA A 15 7.60 19.21 2.90
N VAL A 16 8.15 18.04 3.21
CA VAL A 16 7.44 16.75 3.09
C VAL A 16 7.43 16.05 4.44
N TRP A 17 6.24 15.85 4.99
CA TRP A 17 6.02 15.20 6.28
C TRP A 17 5.82 13.71 6.08
N GLY A 18 6.81 12.90 6.46
CA GLY A 18 6.95 11.48 6.23
C GLY A 18 7.79 11.17 4.99
N THR A 19 8.83 10.33 5.15
CA THR A 19 9.72 9.88 4.06
C THR A 19 9.56 8.40 3.74
N GLY A 20 8.30 7.91 3.78
CA GLY A 20 7.91 6.60 3.26
C GLY A 20 7.90 6.59 1.72
N TYR A 21 7.30 5.55 1.11
CA TYR A 21 7.19 5.43 -0.35
C TYR A 21 6.64 6.69 -1.01
N ILE A 22 5.54 7.21 -0.49
CA ILE A 22 4.87 8.39 -1.03
C ILE A 22 5.73 9.64 -0.84
N GLY A 23 6.08 9.99 0.41
CA GLY A 23 6.78 11.24 0.67
C GLY A 23 8.17 11.30 0.03
N LEU A 24 8.94 10.20 0.07
CA LEU A 24 10.25 10.17 -0.59
C LEU A 24 10.11 10.32 -2.11
N SER A 25 9.11 9.69 -2.73
CA SER A 25 8.87 9.87 -4.16
C SER A 25 8.46 11.30 -4.50
N THR A 26 7.61 11.95 -3.70
CA THR A 26 7.27 13.37 -3.85
C THR A 26 8.53 14.23 -3.81
N MET A 27 9.37 14.06 -2.77
CA MET A 27 10.64 14.79 -2.66
C MET A 27 11.51 14.62 -3.91
N VAL A 28 11.70 13.38 -4.35
CA VAL A 28 12.60 13.04 -5.46
C VAL A 28 12.12 13.65 -6.77
N TYR A 29 10.83 13.57 -7.11
CA TYR A 29 10.30 14.12 -8.35
C TYR A 29 10.34 15.64 -8.40
N PHE A 30 10.03 16.32 -7.30
CA PHE A 30 10.18 17.78 -7.25
C PHE A 30 11.66 18.20 -7.27
N SER A 31 12.54 17.46 -6.58
CA SER A 31 13.99 17.73 -6.62
C SER A 31 14.59 17.56 -8.03
N LYS A 32 14.11 16.62 -8.84
CA LYS A 32 14.46 16.50 -10.27
C LYS A 32 14.10 17.74 -11.10
N LYS A 33 13.10 18.48 -10.68
CA LYS A 33 12.71 19.75 -11.30
C LYS A 33 13.46 20.96 -10.69
N ASN A 34 14.58 20.71 -9.99
CA ASN A 34 15.42 21.72 -9.33
C ASN A 34 14.68 22.49 -8.22
N ILE A 35 13.67 21.89 -7.58
CA ILE A 35 12.99 22.45 -6.40
C ILE A 35 13.65 21.86 -5.14
N LYS A 36 13.99 22.74 -4.19
CA LYS A 36 14.53 22.28 -2.89
C LYS A 36 13.45 21.60 -2.05
N CYS A 37 13.68 20.35 -1.67
CA CYS A 37 12.77 19.55 -0.86
C CYS A 37 13.46 19.11 0.42
N VAL A 38 12.79 19.30 1.56
CA VAL A 38 13.24 18.81 2.87
C VAL A 38 12.17 17.90 3.44
N GLY A 39 12.53 16.64 3.74
CA GLY A 39 11.64 15.65 4.33
C GLY A 39 11.84 15.55 5.83
N TYR A 40 10.75 15.41 6.57
CA TYR A 40 10.77 15.06 7.98
C TYR A 40 10.37 13.60 8.19
N ASP A 41 11.15 12.86 8.98
CA ASP A 41 10.77 11.52 9.43
C ASP A 41 11.25 11.30 10.88
N ILE A 42 10.54 10.48 11.64
CA ILE A 42 10.92 10.08 12.98
C ILE A 42 12.03 9.01 12.98
N ASN A 43 12.24 8.33 11.86
CA ASN A 43 13.23 7.28 11.72
C ASN A 43 14.60 7.85 11.32
N LYS A 44 15.51 7.96 12.28
CA LYS A 44 16.86 8.52 12.11
C LYS A 44 17.71 7.75 11.08
N GLU A 45 17.54 6.42 10.97
CA GLU A 45 18.27 5.61 9.98
C GLU A 45 17.85 5.92 8.55
N LYS A 46 16.53 6.10 8.31
CA LYS A 46 16.05 6.55 7.00
C LYS A 46 16.66 7.89 6.61
N ILE A 47 16.68 8.84 7.55
CA ILE A 47 17.25 10.18 7.34
C ILE A 47 18.73 10.09 6.99
N LYS A 48 19.51 9.30 7.74
CA LYS A 48 20.92 9.07 7.46
C LYS A 48 21.14 8.53 6.05
N LYS A 49 20.37 7.51 5.64
CA LYS A 49 20.43 6.94 4.28
C LYS A 49 20.11 7.98 3.22
N ILE A 50 19.01 8.73 3.36
CA ILE A 50 18.62 9.77 2.40
C ILE A 50 19.72 10.80 2.23
N ASN A 51 20.26 11.34 3.35
CA ASN A 51 21.28 12.38 3.33
C ASN A 51 22.65 11.87 2.81
N SER A 52 22.92 10.57 2.87
CA SER A 52 24.08 9.95 2.21
C SER A 52 23.84 9.60 0.72
N GLY A 53 22.68 9.92 0.19
CA GLY A 53 22.31 9.62 -1.21
C GLY A 53 21.90 8.17 -1.46
N VAL A 54 21.56 7.42 -0.40
CA VAL A 54 21.12 6.03 -0.44
C VAL A 54 19.61 5.95 -0.23
N LEU A 55 18.92 5.19 -1.06
CA LEU A 55 17.48 4.94 -0.88
C LEU A 55 17.22 4.07 0.35
N PRO A 56 16.44 4.55 1.34
CA PRO A 56 16.11 3.76 2.53
C PRO A 56 15.14 2.61 2.23
N LEU A 57 14.48 2.65 1.07
CA LEU A 57 13.55 1.67 0.54
C LEU A 57 14.12 1.17 -0.79
N PRO A 58 14.85 0.02 -0.80
CA PRO A 58 15.60 -0.44 -1.98
C PRO A 58 14.75 -0.63 -3.24
N ASP A 59 13.49 -1.03 -3.07
CA ASP A 59 12.55 -1.27 -4.18
C ASP A 59 12.30 -0.02 -5.03
N LEU A 60 12.42 1.17 -4.42
CA LEU A 60 12.28 2.44 -5.13
C LEU A 60 13.36 2.66 -6.19
N LYS A 61 14.52 1.97 -6.12
CA LYS A 61 15.57 2.07 -7.14
C LYS A 61 15.03 1.63 -8.52
N ASN A 62 14.31 0.54 -8.56
CA ASN A 62 13.73 0.02 -9.81
C ASN A 62 12.62 0.94 -10.35
N TRP A 63 11.89 1.57 -9.44
CA TRP A 63 10.78 2.44 -9.78
C TRP A 63 11.23 3.84 -10.26
N PHE A 64 12.27 4.41 -9.63
CA PHE A 64 12.86 5.69 -10.06
C PHE A 64 13.71 5.57 -11.32
N GLY A 65 14.37 4.44 -11.54
CA GLY A 65 15.34 4.23 -12.61
C GLY A 65 16.66 5.01 -12.44
N PHE A 66 16.87 5.66 -11.28
CA PHE A 66 18.11 6.42 -10.98
C PHE A 66 18.38 6.47 -9.46
N ASN A 67 19.59 6.89 -9.08
CA ASN A 67 19.95 7.11 -7.67
C ASN A 67 19.72 8.58 -7.28
N ILE A 68 19.55 8.81 -5.96
CA ILE A 68 19.29 10.15 -5.42
C ILE A 68 20.57 10.93 -5.04
N LYS A 69 21.77 10.33 -5.19
CA LYS A 69 23.04 10.89 -4.74
C LYS A 69 23.32 12.28 -5.36
N GLY A 70 23.04 12.43 -6.65
CA GLY A 70 23.20 13.71 -7.34
C GLY A 70 22.29 14.83 -6.82
N LEU A 71 21.04 14.48 -6.44
CA LEU A 71 20.09 15.44 -5.88
C LEU A 71 20.53 15.92 -4.49
N VAL A 72 21.07 14.99 -3.67
CA VAL A 72 21.61 15.31 -2.34
C VAL A 72 22.86 16.20 -2.45
N LYS A 73 23.83 15.82 -3.31
CA LYS A 73 25.04 16.63 -3.54
C LYS A 73 24.74 18.07 -3.99
N LYS A 74 23.74 18.25 -4.84
CA LYS A 74 23.28 19.54 -5.31
C LYS A 74 22.38 20.30 -4.31
N ASN A 75 22.16 19.73 -3.11
CA ASN A 75 21.31 20.29 -2.05
C ASN A 75 19.84 20.53 -2.45
N TYR A 76 19.32 19.75 -3.40
CA TYR A 76 17.90 19.75 -3.76
C TYR A 76 17.08 18.79 -2.90
N LEU A 77 17.72 17.73 -2.34
CA LEU A 77 17.09 16.70 -1.53
C LEU A 77 17.80 16.60 -0.19
N ARG A 78 17.06 16.79 0.90
CA ARG A 78 17.55 16.62 2.28
C ARG A 78 16.45 16.03 3.16
N ALA A 79 16.82 15.32 4.24
CA ALA A 79 15.90 14.86 5.27
C ALA A 79 16.36 15.25 6.66
N THR A 80 15.42 15.41 7.61
CA THR A 80 15.67 15.80 8.99
C THR A 80 14.72 15.11 9.95
N SER A 81 15.16 14.92 11.21
CA SER A 81 14.29 14.52 12.34
C SER A 81 13.83 15.70 13.19
N ASN A 82 14.27 16.91 12.88
CA ASN A 82 13.85 18.12 13.57
C ASN A 82 12.75 18.83 12.77
N TYR A 83 11.51 18.80 13.24
CA TYR A 83 10.39 19.46 12.54
C TYR A 83 10.55 20.98 12.42
N ARG A 84 11.34 21.63 13.30
CA ARG A 84 11.59 23.07 13.26
C ARG A 84 12.26 23.51 11.95
N ASP A 85 13.02 22.61 11.34
CA ASP A 85 13.68 22.86 10.04
C ASP A 85 12.66 23.07 8.89
N LEU A 86 11.39 22.64 9.06
CA LEU A 86 10.36 22.70 8.02
C LEU A 86 9.31 23.80 8.23
N ILE A 87 9.37 24.54 9.33
CA ILE A 87 8.33 25.54 9.67
C ILE A 87 8.82 26.99 9.55
N THR A 88 9.87 27.21 8.78
CA THR A 88 10.39 28.55 8.49
C THR A 88 9.63 29.17 7.30
N LYS A 89 9.69 30.52 7.16
CA LYS A 89 8.92 31.29 6.15
C LYS A 89 9.22 30.97 4.70
N ASP A 90 10.31 30.29 4.43
CA ASP A 90 10.74 29.86 3.09
C ASP A 90 10.11 28.52 2.64
N PHE A 91 9.36 27.85 3.51
CA PHE A 91 8.58 26.67 3.12
C PHE A 91 7.17 27.07 2.70
N LEU A 92 6.94 27.16 1.40
CA LEU A 92 5.62 27.53 0.82
C LEU A 92 4.68 26.36 0.66
N VAL A 93 5.19 25.14 0.55
CA VAL A 93 4.40 23.96 0.27
C VAL A 93 4.71 22.86 1.31
N HIS A 94 3.68 22.33 1.91
CA HIS A 94 3.76 21.22 2.87
C HIS A 94 2.99 20.03 2.36
N PHE A 95 3.69 19.00 1.87
CA PHE A 95 3.08 17.71 1.56
C PHE A 95 2.99 16.84 2.82
N ILE A 96 1.82 16.27 3.07
CA ILE A 96 1.61 15.32 4.19
C ILE A 96 1.47 13.92 3.62
N ALA A 97 2.46 13.05 3.90
CA ALA A 97 2.59 11.70 3.37
C ALA A 97 2.90 10.69 4.49
N ILE A 98 2.05 10.66 5.52
CA ILE A 98 2.21 9.84 6.73
C ILE A 98 1.14 8.76 6.82
N PRO A 99 1.37 7.68 7.61
CA PRO A 99 0.34 6.68 7.89
C PRO A 99 -0.86 7.30 8.60
N THR A 100 -2.07 6.92 8.19
CA THR A 100 -3.36 7.33 8.75
C THR A 100 -4.13 6.16 9.36
N GLU A 101 -3.41 5.06 9.62
CA GLU A 101 -3.95 3.84 10.21
C GLU A 101 -3.06 3.32 11.35
N LYS A 102 -3.67 2.53 12.22
CA LYS A 102 -2.99 1.69 13.20
C LYS A 102 -3.84 0.42 13.39
N ASP A 103 -3.18 -0.74 13.32
CA ASP A 103 -3.82 -2.05 13.51
C ASP A 103 -5.07 -2.29 12.62
N GLY A 104 -5.01 -1.78 11.37
CA GLY A 104 -6.08 -1.89 10.39
C GLY A 104 -7.29 -0.99 10.65
N LYS A 105 -7.16 0.02 11.50
CA LYS A 105 -8.20 1.00 11.82
C LYS A 105 -7.72 2.42 11.54
N PRO A 106 -8.63 3.37 11.23
CA PRO A 106 -8.27 4.78 11.08
C PRO A 106 -7.57 5.33 12.33
N TYR A 107 -6.40 5.97 12.15
CA TYR A 107 -5.63 6.55 13.25
C TYR A 107 -4.97 7.86 12.80
N TYR A 108 -5.41 8.98 13.38
CA TYR A 108 -5.03 10.32 12.92
C TYR A 108 -4.14 11.12 13.88
N LYS A 109 -3.67 10.52 14.98
CA LYS A 109 -2.76 11.22 15.92
C LYS A 109 -1.49 11.76 15.22
N PRO A 110 -0.81 11.02 14.33
CA PRO A 110 0.32 11.55 13.59
C PRO A 110 -0.05 12.72 12.68
N LEU A 111 -1.22 12.67 12.02
CA LEU A 111 -1.73 13.76 11.19
C LEU A 111 -1.93 15.04 12.02
N ILE A 112 -2.58 14.93 13.16
CA ILE A 112 -2.81 16.06 14.06
C ILE A 112 -1.48 16.64 14.58
N ASN A 113 -0.50 15.80 14.88
CA ASN A 113 0.84 16.25 15.28
C ASN A 113 1.53 17.07 14.18
N VAL A 114 1.44 16.61 12.92
CA VAL A 114 1.98 17.36 11.77
C VAL A 114 1.26 18.70 11.61
N LEU A 115 -0.05 18.73 11.68
CA LEU A 115 -0.84 19.97 11.61
C LEU A 115 -0.50 20.93 12.75
N ASN A 116 -0.24 20.40 13.97
CA ASN A 116 0.22 21.21 15.10
C ASN A 116 1.58 21.86 14.84
N ASN A 117 2.49 21.16 14.18
CA ASN A 117 3.78 21.73 13.82
C ASN A 117 3.65 22.79 12.71
N ILE A 118 2.85 22.52 11.67
CA ILE A 118 2.57 23.48 10.61
C ILE A 118 1.91 24.74 11.15
N ALA A 119 1.03 24.62 12.15
CA ALA A 119 0.35 25.76 12.77
C ALA A 119 1.27 26.76 13.50
N LYS A 120 2.55 26.39 13.70
CA LYS A 120 3.58 27.27 14.27
C LYS A 120 4.25 28.20 13.26
N ILE A 121 3.96 28.04 11.96
CA ILE A 121 4.48 28.91 10.89
C ILE A 121 3.92 30.32 11.10
N ASN A 122 4.75 31.31 10.76
CA ASN A 122 4.31 32.71 10.81
C ASN A 122 3.08 32.93 9.90
N LYS A 123 2.01 33.48 10.48
CA LYS A 123 0.69 33.63 9.83
C LYS A 123 0.62 34.87 8.92
N ASN A 124 1.52 35.81 9.11
CA ASN A 124 1.50 37.11 8.41
C ASN A 124 2.44 37.07 7.20
N THR A 125 2.08 36.29 6.19
CA THR A 125 2.85 36.21 4.95
C THR A 125 2.01 36.61 3.76
N LYS A 126 2.59 37.37 2.83
CA LYS A 126 1.98 37.72 1.53
C LYS A 126 1.62 36.47 0.73
N ASN A 127 2.41 35.42 0.85
CA ASN A 127 2.21 34.12 0.21
C ASN A 127 1.96 33.07 1.31
N PRO A 128 0.72 32.75 1.67
CA PRO A 128 0.42 31.77 2.69
C PRO A 128 0.86 30.35 2.27
N PRO A 129 1.38 29.53 3.19
CA PRO A 129 1.76 28.17 2.84
C PRO A 129 0.55 27.34 2.44
N ILE A 130 0.75 26.43 1.47
CA ILE A 130 -0.26 25.44 1.12
C ILE A 130 0.08 24.10 1.73
N VAL A 131 -0.93 23.46 2.36
CA VAL A 131 -0.89 22.08 2.82
C VAL A 131 -1.57 21.21 1.78
N ILE A 132 -0.85 20.23 1.25
CA ILE A 132 -1.35 19.24 0.30
C ILE A 132 -1.30 17.87 0.98
N VAL A 133 -2.45 17.28 1.26
CA VAL A 133 -2.53 15.97 1.91
C VAL A 133 -2.50 14.89 0.86
N GLU A 134 -1.43 14.10 0.84
CA GLU A 134 -1.24 12.94 -0.04
C GLU A 134 -1.64 11.62 0.62
N SER A 135 -1.65 11.57 1.95
CA SER A 135 -2.11 10.41 2.70
C SER A 135 -3.54 10.05 2.35
N THR A 136 -3.82 8.75 2.25
CA THR A 136 -5.20 8.26 2.11
C THR A 136 -5.98 8.58 3.37
N LEU A 137 -7.09 9.27 3.23
CA LEU A 137 -8.00 9.63 4.32
C LEU A 137 -9.28 8.80 4.21
N ALA A 138 -9.92 8.54 5.36
CA ALA A 138 -11.30 8.09 5.32
C ALA A 138 -12.21 9.29 4.95
N PRO A 139 -13.36 9.06 4.29
CA PRO A 139 -14.31 10.14 3.97
C PRO A 139 -14.64 10.98 5.18
N LYS A 140 -14.78 12.30 5.00
CA LYS A 140 -15.13 13.29 6.05
C LYS A 140 -14.04 13.58 7.09
N VAL A 141 -12.82 13.05 6.94
CA VAL A 141 -11.71 13.33 7.88
C VAL A 141 -11.29 14.80 7.79
N SER A 142 -11.29 15.37 6.60
CA SER A 142 -10.98 16.80 6.42
C SER A 142 -11.96 17.68 7.20
N ASP A 143 -13.28 17.40 7.13
CA ASP A 143 -14.31 18.14 7.86
C ASP A 143 -14.25 17.89 9.38
N LYS A 144 -13.99 16.64 9.79
CA LYS A 144 -14.09 16.27 11.20
C LYS A 144 -12.80 16.49 12.00
N LYS A 145 -11.65 16.56 11.32
CA LYS A 145 -10.35 16.59 11.99
C LYS A 145 -9.46 17.73 11.48
N ILE A 146 -9.20 17.83 10.16
CA ILE A 146 -8.20 18.77 9.63
C ILE A 146 -8.68 20.21 9.78
N ILE A 147 -9.83 20.54 9.19
CA ILE A 147 -10.36 21.90 9.17
C ILE A 147 -10.65 22.42 10.58
N PRO A 148 -11.36 21.68 11.48
CA PRO A 148 -11.59 22.12 12.84
C PRO A 148 -10.29 22.34 13.63
N TYR A 149 -9.28 21.47 13.39
CA TYR A 149 -7.99 21.62 14.07
C TYR A 149 -7.25 22.89 13.64
N LEU A 150 -7.20 23.18 12.33
CA LEU A 150 -6.58 24.40 11.81
C LEU A 150 -7.30 25.65 12.34
N LYS A 151 -8.64 25.64 12.35
CA LYS A 151 -9.45 26.74 12.96
C LYS A 151 -9.12 26.94 14.45
N LYS A 152 -9.02 25.84 15.23
CA LYS A 152 -8.63 25.89 16.66
C LYS A 152 -7.25 26.51 16.86
N LYS A 153 -6.37 26.45 15.87
CA LYS A 153 -5.06 27.07 15.89
C LYS A 153 -5.04 28.50 15.31
N ASN A 154 -6.21 29.11 15.15
CA ASN A 154 -6.40 30.44 14.57
C ASN A 154 -5.79 30.55 13.13
N LEU A 155 -5.88 29.44 12.36
CA LEU A 155 -5.54 29.44 10.95
C LEU A 155 -6.81 29.59 10.11
N ILE A 156 -6.86 30.67 9.35
CA ILE A 156 -7.98 31.00 8.44
C ILE A 156 -7.64 30.41 7.08
N ILE A 157 -8.33 29.32 6.71
CA ILE A 157 -8.13 28.66 5.43
C ILE A 157 -8.56 29.61 4.30
N GLY A 158 -7.77 29.68 3.24
CA GLY A 158 -7.93 30.63 2.14
C GLY A 158 -7.24 31.99 2.36
N LYS A 159 -6.90 32.34 3.61
CA LYS A 159 -6.19 33.59 3.96
C LYS A 159 -4.73 33.34 4.33
N ASN A 160 -4.46 32.78 5.50
CA ASN A 160 -3.11 32.60 6.02
C ASN A 160 -2.60 31.14 5.95
N ILE A 161 -3.45 30.22 5.53
CA ILE A 161 -3.10 28.85 5.12
C ILE A 161 -4.01 28.40 3.98
N LEU A 162 -3.47 27.61 3.05
CA LEU A 162 -4.21 27.01 1.94
C LEU A 162 -4.27 25.50 2.16
N LEU A 163 -5.35 24.84 1.72
CA LEU A 163 -5.53 23.40 1.94
C LEU A 163 -6.04 22.70 0.67
N SER A 164 -5.36 21.64 0.28
CA SER A 164 -5.78 20.75 -0.80
C SER A 164 -5.62 19.28 -0.39
N ILE A 165 -6.52 18.45 -0.86
CA ILE A 165 -6.46 17.00 -0.72
C ILE A 165 -6.12 16.42 -2.09
N ALA A 166 -4.99 15.73 -2.18
CA ALA A 166 -4.47 15.19 -3.44
C ALA A 166 -3.87 13.79 -3.19
N PRO A 167 -4.72 12.76 -3.02
CA PRO A 167 -4.26 11.41 -2.69
C PRO A 167 -3.38 10.84 -3.81
N ARG A 168 -2.39 10.01 -3.44
CA ARG A 168 -1.48 9.39 -4.39
C ARG A 168 -2.11 8.15 -5.00
N ARG A 169 -1.83 7.93 -6.30
CA ARG A 169 -2.37 6.81 -7.10
C ARG A 169 -1.27 5.91 -7.65
N ASP A 170 -0.04 6.08 -7.19
CA ASP A 170 1.14 5.39 -7.69
C ASP A 170 1.09 3.87 -7.47
N TRP A 171 1.74 3.18 -8.37
CA TRP A 171 1.94 1.75 -8.35
C TRP A 171 3.43 1.44 -8.30
N PHE A 172 4.00 1.33 -7.10
CA PHE A 172 5.45 1.17 -6.87
C PHE A 172 6.05 -0.16 -7.33
N ILE A 173 5.31 -0.97 -8.04
CA ILE A 173 5.67 -2.31 -8.44
C ILE A 173 6.02 -2.38 -9.91
N GLU A 174 5.45 -1.49 -10.71
CA GLU A 174 5.61 -1.44 -12.16
C GLU A 174 6.19 -0.10 -12.57
N GLY A 175 7.29 -0.14 -13.33
CA GLY A 175 7.90 1.06 -13.88
C GLY A 175 6.94 1.85 -14.78
N GLY A 176 7.09 3.18 -14.79
CA GLY A 176 6.26 4.06 -15.62
C GLY A 176 4.93 4.49 -14.99
N LYS A 177 4.40 3.78 -13.98
CA LYS A 177 3.17 4.18 -13.25
C LYS A 177 3.50 5.03 -12.03
N ASN A 178 4.03 6.22 -12.27
CA ASN A 178 4.60 7.11 -11.26
C ASN A 178 3.92 8.49 -11.24
N LEU A 179 4.37 9.38 -10.37
CA LEU A 179 3.80 10.71 -10.17
C LEU A 179 3.78 11.59 -11.43
N GLU A 180 4.72 11.41 -12.36
CA GLU A 180 4.77 12.20 -13.61
C GLU A 180 3.73 11.73 -14.64
N ASN A 181 3.45 10.41 -14.70
CA ASN A 181 2.70 9.78 -15.78
C ASN A 181 1.27 9.40 -15.41
N LEU A 182 0.97 9.20 -14.11
CA LEU A 182 -0.36 8.89 -13.65
C LEU A 182 -1.24 10.15 -13.57
N ASP A 183 -2.50 9.99 -13.92
CA ASP A 183 -3.53 11.00 -13.73
C ASP A 183 -3.67 11.33 -12.24
N ARG A 184 -3.52 12.59 -11.89
CA ARG A 184 -3.57 13.08 -10.52
C ARG A 184 -4.89 13.76 -10.24
N VAL A 185 -5.61 13.31 -9.23
CA VAL A 185 -6.82 13.98 -8.72
C VAL A 185 -6.45 14.88 -7.55
N TYR A 186 -7.03 16.07 -7.49
CA TYR A 186 -6.92 16.97 -6.35
C TYR A 186 -8.20 17.80 -6.17
N GLY A 187 -8.47 18.19 -4.94
CA GLY A 187 -9.59 19.08 -4.60
C GLY A 187 -9.22 19.93 -3.41
N SER A 188 -9.68 21.17 -3.39
CA SER A 188 -9.27 22.15 -2.39
C SER A 188 -10.48 22.76 -1.67
N THR A 189 -10.22 23.51 -0.62
CA THR A 189 -11.23 24.13 0.24
C THR A 189 -11.84 25.39 -0.38
N ASP A 190 -11.11 26.02 -1.29
CA ASP A 190 -11.47 27.29 -1.92
C ASP A 190 -10.73 27.49 -3.25
N ASN A 191 -11.15 28.48 -4.04
CA ASN A 191 -10.60 28.77 -5.37
C ASN A 191 -9.11 29.15 -5.33
N ARG A 192 -8.65 29.88 -4.31
CA ARG A 192 -7.25 30.25 -4.14
C ARG A 192 -6.39 29.03 -3.89
N SER A 193 -6.83 28.17 -2.98
CA SER A 193 -6.18 26.88 -2.70
C SER A 193 -6.13 25.99 -3.94
N THR A 194 -7.21 25.95 -4.76
CA THR A 194 -7.28 25.18 -6.00
C THR A 194 -6.26 25.67 -7.02
N LYS A 195 -6.18 26.98 -7.25
CA LYS A 195 -5.21 27.58 -8.17
C LYS A 195 -3.76 27.28 -7.75
N VAL A 196 -3.46 27.49 -6.46
CA VAL A 196 -2.12 27.24 -5.94
C VAL A 196 -1.77 25.75 -5.98
N ALA A 197 -2.69 24.85 -5.64
CA ALA A 197 -2.47 23.41 -5.75
C ALA A 197 -2.19 23.00 -7.20
N LYS A 198 -2.93 23.53 -8.19
CA LYS A 198 -2.67 23.33 -9.61
C LYS A 198 -1.25 23.77 -9.99
N ASP A 199 -0.86 25.00 -9.61
CA ASP A 199 0.47 25.54 -9.88
C ASP A 199 1.58 24.63 -9.37
N VAL A 200 1.46 24.15 -8.13
CA VAL A 200 2.43 23.27 -7.49
C VAL A 200 2.45 21.89 -8.15
N LEU A 201 1.32 21.24 -8.28
CA LEU A 201 1.24 19.86 -8.80
C LEU A 201 1.67 19.80 -10.27
N SER A 202 1.37 20.81 -11.09
CA SER A 202 1.76 20.86 -12.50
C SER A 202 3.28 20.95 -12.74
N ILE A 203 4.09 21.16 -11.70
CA ILE A 203 5.56 21.10 -11.82
C ILE A 203 6.01 19.68 -12.18
N VAL A 204 5.31 18.68 -11.65
CA VAL A 204 5.66 17.25 -11.81
C VAL A 204 4.60 16.49 -12.59
N CYS A 205 3.32 16.66 -12.24
CA CYS A 205 2.23 15.86 -12.81
C CYS A 205 1.83 16.37 -14.19
N LYS A 206 1.82 15.48 -15.18
CA LYS A 206 1.43 15.83 -16.58
C LYS A 206 -0.08 16.00 -16.72
N LYS A 207 -0.88 15.20 -16.01
CA LYS A 207 -2.34 15.20 -16.10
C LYS A 207 -2.94 15.44 -14.72
N LEU A 208 -3.74 16.49 -14.60
CA LEU A 208 -4.40 16.91 -13.36
C LEU A 208 -5.91 16.96 -13.56
N HIS A 209 -6.64 16.31 -12.68
CA HIS A 209 -8.10 16.35 -12.59
C HIS A 209 -8.50 17.09 -11.33
N VAL A 210 -9.17 18.21 -11.49
CA VAL A 210 -9.69 18.99 -10.37
C VAL A 210 -11.04 18.42 -9.94
N ALA A 211 -11.16 18.04 -8.67
CA ALA A 211 -12.44 17.69 -8.08
C ALA A 211 -13.19 18.97 -7.67
N SER A 212 -14.52 18.94 -7.75
CA SER A 212 -15.36 20.08 -7.36
C SER A 212 -15.14 20.53 -5.92
N THR A 213 -14.75 19.61 -5.04
CA THR A 213 -14.43 19.91 -3.64
C THR A 213 -13.33 18.97 -3.11
N TYR A 214 -12.68 19.38 -2.02
CA TYR A 214 -11.76 18.49 -1.28
C TYR A 214 -12.44 17.20 -0.77
N LYS A 215 -13.74 17.23 -0.52
CA LYS A 215 -14.53 16.06 -0.07
C LYS A 215 -14.59 14.98 -1.15
N VAL A 216 -14.80 15.39 -2.39
CA VAL A 216 -14.77 14.48 -3.54
C VAL A 216 -13.39 13.87 -3.70
N SER A 217 -12.35 14.69 -3.72
CA SER A 217 -10.96 14.22 -3.84
C SER A 217 -10.55 13.28 -2.70
N GLU A 218 -10.99 13.56 -1.46
CA GLU A 218 -10.75 12.71 -0.29
C GLU A 218 -11.31 11.29 -0.47
N MET A 219 -12.48 11.15 -1.11
CA MET A 219 -13.14 9.86 -1.32
C MET A 219 -12.52 9.05 -2.47
N VAL A 220 -12.02 9.68 -3.52
CA VAL A 220 -11.58 9.02 -4.76
C VAL A 220 -10.67 7.82 -4.47
N LYS A 221 -9.61 8.01 -3.70
CA LYS A 221 -8.64 6.94 -3.43
C LYS A 221 -9.23 5.76 -2.67
N SER A 222 -10.09 6.02 -1.71
CA SER A 222 -10.75 4.96 -0.94
C SER A 222 -11.74 4.17 -1.82
N VAL A 223 -12.45 4.87 -2.71
CA VAL A 223 -13.40 4.23 -3.64
C VAL A 223 -12.67 3.40 -4.69
N GLU A 224 -11.60 3.91 -5.32
CA GLU A 224 -10.76 3.13 -6.25
C GLU A 224 -10.31 1.78 -5.66
N ASN A 225 -9.83 1.82 -4.43
CA ASN A 225 -9.37 0.60 -3.76
C ASN A 225 -10.54 -0.30 -3.34
N ALA A 226 -11.72 0.26 -3.03
CA ALA A 226 -12.92 -0.52 -2.73
C ALA A 226 -13.42 -1.30 -3.96
N TYR A 227 -13.42 -0.69 -5.16
CA TYR A 227 -13.71 -1.39 -6.41
C TYR A 227 -12.77 -2.59 -6.59
N ARG A 228 -11.47 -2.39 -6.49
CA ARG A 228 -10.49 -3.48 -6.59
C ARG A 228 -10.71 -4.58 -5.53
N HIS A 229 -11.12 -4.19 -4.31
CA HIS A 229 -11.42 -5.16 -3.25
C HIS A 229 -12.64 -6.02 -3.59
N MET A 230 -13.68 -5.42 -4.17
CA MET A 230 -14.87 -6.14 -4.62
C MET A 230 -14.53 -7.13 -5.75
N ASP A 231 -13.76 -6.71 -6.74
CA ASP A 231 -13.36 -7.54 -7.88
C ASP A 231 -12.53 -8.76 -7.44
N ILE A 232 -11.53 -8.56 -6.56
CA ILE A 232 -10.76 -9.65 -5.97
C ILE A 232 -11.67 -10.61 -5.18
N THR A 233 -12.63 -10.06 -4.45
CA THR A 233 -13.54 -10.86 -3.62
C THR A 233 -14.52 -11.63 -4.49
N LEU A 234 -15.02 -11.05 -5.58
CA LEU A 234 -15.85 -11.76 -6.56
C LEU A 234 -15.11 -12.96 -7.16
N ALA A 235 -13.85 -12.78 -7.56
CA ALA A 235 -13.01 -13.88 -8.04
C ALA A 235 -12.90 -15.01 -6.99
N ASN A 236 -12.70 -14.65 -5.73
CA ASN A 236 -12.67 -15.63 -4.64
C ASN A 236 -14.02 -16.35 -4.46
N GLN A 237 -15.13 -15.62 -4.44
CA GLN A 237 -16.47 -16.21 -4.30
C GLN A 237 -16.81 -17.17 -5.43
N LEU A 238 -16.50 -16.80 -6.69
CA LEU A 238 -16.68 -17.69 -7.83
C LEU A 238 -15.91 -19.00 -7.67
N SER A 239 -14.64 -18.92 -7.23
CA SER A 239 -13.81 -20.11 -7.03
C SER A 239 -14.28 -21.01 -5.88
N LEU A 240 -14.99 -20.47 -4.92
CA LEU A 240 -15.61 -21.22 -3.82
C LEU A 240 -16.98 -21.82 -4.21
N ALA A 241 -17.74 -21.09 -5.03
CA ALA A 241 -19.06 -21.54 -5.50
C ALA A 241 -18.95 -22.64 -6.55
N PHE A 242 -17.91 -22.59 -7.39
CA PHE A 242 -17.69 -23.51 -8.50
C PHE A 242 -16.34 -24.24 -8.38
N PRO A 243 -16.12 -25.06 -7.32
CA PRO A 243 -14.82 -25.69 -7.06
C PRO A 243 -14.40 -26.75 -8.09
N LYS A 244 -15.36 -27.24 -8.89
CA LYS A 244 -15.11 -28.22 -9.95
C LYS A 244 -14.71 -27.56 -11.29
N ASP A 245 -14.82 -26.24 -11.39
CA ASP A 245 -14.52 -25.48 -12.60
C ASP A 245 -13.20 -24.74 -12.49
N ASN A 246 -12.61 -24.42 -13.64
CA ASN A 246 -11.38 -23.63 -13.72
C ASN A 246 -11.71 -22.12 -13.75
N ILE A 247 -11.99 -21.54 -12.59
CA ILE A 247 -12.37 -20.13 -12.48
C ILE A 247 -11.23 -19.19 -12.92
N ARG A 248 -9.98 -19.60 -12.80
CA ARG A 248 -8.85 -18.81 -13.35
C ARG A 248 -8.94 -18.65 -14.87
N GLU A 249 -9.33 -19.69 -15.56
CA GLU A 249 -9.51 -19.66 -17.01
C GLU A 249 -10.74 -18.82 -17.38
N VAL A 250 -11.85 -19.02 -16.70
CA VAL A 250 -13.06 -18.21 -16.89
C VAL A 250 -12.71 -16.71 -16.74
N LEU A 251 -12.05 -16.32 -15.65
CA LEU A 251 -11.70 -14.92 -15.42
C LEU A 251 -10.67 -14.40 -16.44
N LYS A 252 -9.72 -15.23 -16.88
CA LYS A 252 -8.80 -14.86 -17.96
C LYS A 252 -9.55 -14.54 -19.25
N LEU A 253 -10.53 -15.36 -19.62
CA LEU A 253 -11.35 -15.15 -20.82
C LEU A 253 -12.29 -13.94 -20.67
N VAL A 254 -12.91 -13.75 -19.51
CA VAL A 254 -13.70 -12.55 -19.21
C VAL A 254 -12.86 -11.26 -19.36
N GLY A 255 -11.61 -11.29 -18.92
CA GLY A 255 -10.67 -10.15 -19.04
C GLY A 255 -10.19 -9.87 -20.49
N THR A 256 -10.58 -10.66 -21.49
CA THR A 256 -10.34 -10.33 -22.91
C THR A 256 -11.33 -9.29 -23.43
N LYS A 257 -12.41 -9.04 -22.70
CA LYS A 257 -13.36 -7.99 -23.07
C LYS A 257 -12.72 -6.61 -22.80
N TRP A 258 -12.75 -5.73 -23.78
CA TRP A 258 -12.04 -4.45 -23.82
C TRP A 258 -12.25 -3.52 -22.60
N ASN A 259 -13.37 -3.64 -21.90
CA ASN A 259 -13.73 -2.77 -20.78
C ASN A 259 -13.78 -3.51 -19.42
N LEU A 260 -13.19 -4.70 -19.32
CA LEU A 260 -13.13 -5.48 -18.08
C LEU A 260 -11.69 -5.82 -17.72
N GLU A 261 -11.28 -5.43 -16.52
CA GLU A 261 -10.08 -5.93 -15.87
C GLU A 261 -10.50 -6.99 -14.83
N THR A 262 -9.84 -8.14 -14.79
CA THR A 262 -10.17 -9.23 -13.87
C THR A 262 -9.03 -9.55 -12.94
N PHE A 263 -9.38 -10.11 -11.77
CA PHE A 263 -8.44 -10.59 -10.77
C PHE A 263 -8.53 -12.11 -10.63
N HIS A 264 -7.43 -12.75 -10.30
CA HIS A 264 -7.42 -14.17 -10.00
C HIS A 264 -7.82 -14.44 -8.55
N PRO A 265 -8.48 -15.61 -8.29
CA PRO A 265 -8.75 -16.06 -6.94
C PRO A 265 -7.49 -16.21 -6.10
N GLY A 266 -7.61 -15.96 -4.80
CA GLY A 266 -6.49 -16.00 -3.88
C GLY A 266 -6.88 -16.25 -2.43
N ILE A 267 -5.94 -16.02 -1.52
CA ILE A 267 -6.15 -16.15 -0.07
C ILE A 267 -6.76 -14.90 0.56
N GLY A 268 -7.10 -13.90 -0.24
CA GLY A 268 -7.65 -12.60 0.12
C GLY A 268 -6.69 -11.44 -0.14
N ALA A 269 -7.23 -10.20 -0.06
CA ALA A 269 -6.48 -8.97 -0.30
C ALA A 269 -5.63 -8.60 0.92
N GLY A 270 -4.31 -8.56 0.76
CA GLY A 270 -3.35 -8.09 1.76
C GLY A 270 -2.87 -6.66 1.53
N GLY A 271 -2.02 -6.18 2.43
CA GLY A 271 -1.39 -4.85 2.36
C GLY A 271 -2.26 -3.71 2.87
N TYR A 272 -1.70 -2.49 2.83
CA TYR A 272 -2.38 -1.32 3.37
C TYR A 272 -3.55 -0.81 2.52
N CYS A 273 -3.40 -0.83 1.19
CA CYS A 273 -4.26 -0.04 0.31
C CYS A 273 -5.67 -0.62 0.20
N ILE A 274 -5.79 -1.86 -0.26
CA ILE A 274 -7.08 -2.45 -0.65
C ILE A 274 -7.98 -2.71 0.57
N PRO A 275 -7.59 -3.54 1.56
CA PRO A 275 -8.49 -3.88 2.66
C PRO A 275 -8.78 -2.71 3.59
N LEU A 276 -7.84 -1.74 3.68
CA LEU A 276 -7.99 -0.60 4.56
C LEU A 276 -8.97 0.42 4.03
N SER A 277 -8.96 0.69 2.72
CA SER A 277 -9.84 1.66 2.07
C SER A 277 -11.32 1.31 2.23
N SER A 278 -11.66 0.03 2.06
CA SER A 278 -13.02 -0.47 2.30
C SER A 278 -13.47 -0.23 3.75
N ARG A 279 -12.58 -0.45 4.72
CA ARG A 279 -12.86 -0.18 6.14
C ARG A 279 -12.97 1.32 6.42
N TYR A 280 -12.18 2.16 5.74
CA TYR A 280 -12.27 3.61 5.85
C TYR A 280 -13.65 4.12 5.43
N ILE A 281 -14.17 3.63 4.30
CA ILE A 281 -15.49 4.00 3.83
C ILE A 281 -16.55 3.60 4.86
N LEU A 282 -16.55 2.34 5.31
CA LEU A 282 -17.54 1.86 6.29
C LEU A 282 -17.47 2.60 7.63
N SER A 283 -16.28 3.01 8.07
CA SER A 283 -16.10 3.71 9.36
C SER A 283 -16.79 5.07 9.42
N GLN A 284 -17.20 5.64 8.28
CA GLN A 284 -17.80 6.98 8.18
C GLN A 284 -19.29 6.98 7.85
N VAL A 285 -19.86 5.80 7.65
CA VAL A 285 -21.27 5.64 7.31
C VAL A 285 -22.10 5.41 8.56
N ARG A 286 -23.20 6.17 8.75
CA ARG A 286 -24.12 6.00 9.90
C ARG A 286 -24.86 4.66 9.80
N ASN A 287 -25.39 4.33 8.62
CA ASN A 287 -26.08 3.07 8.37
C ASN A 287 -25.24 2.20 7.41
N VAL A 288 -24.50 1.25 7.96
CA VAL A 288 -23.62 0.34 7.21
C VAL A 288 -24.40 -0.61 6.29
N ASN A 289 -25.71 -0.79 6.48
CA ASN A 289 -26.53 -1.64 5.62
C ASN A 289 -26.70 -1.05 4.21
N LYS A 290 -26.57 0.27 4.05
CA LYS A 290 -26.55 0.94 2.74
C LYS A 290 -25.33 0.56 1.89
N LEU A 291 -24.31 -0.09 2.47
CA LEU A 291 -23.10 -0.58 1.80
C LEU A 291 -22.95 -2.11 2.00
N SER A 292 -24.05 -2.84 1.82
CA SER A 292 -24.10 -4.30 2.00
C SER A 292 -23.04 -5.02 1.17
N LEU A 293 -22.86 -4.66 -0.10
CA LEU A 293 -21.85 -5.23 -0.97
C LEU A 293 -20.44 -5.09 -0.39
N LEU A 294 -20.09 -3.92 0.14
CA LEU A 294 -18.77 -3.68 0.72
C LEU A 294 -18.58 -4.43 2.05
N ARG A 295 -19.64 -4.60 2.84
CA ARG A 295 -19.62 -5.43 4.06
C ARG A 295 -19.35 -6.90 3.72
N GLU A 296 -20.08 -7.46 2.75
CA GLU A 296 -19.90 -8.85 2.33
C GLU A 296 -18.52 -9.06 1.67
N THR A 297 -18.01 -8.07 0.92
CA THR A 297 -16.62 -8.07 0.44
C THR A 297 -15.62 -8.27 1.58
N ILE A 298 -15.71 -7.46 2.62
CA ILE A 298 -14.79 -7.56 3.78
C ILE A 298 -14.97 -8.89 4.53
N LYS A 299 -16.21 -9.35 4.68
CA LYS A 299 -16.54 -10.60 5.39
C LYS A 299 -15.96 -11.82 4.64
N THR A 300 -16.19 -11.90 3.34
CA THR A 300 -15.67 -12.98 2.49
C THR A 300 -14.14 -12.96 2.50
N ASP A 301 -13.52 -11.80 2.25
CA ASP A 301 -12.08 -11.62 2.25
C ASP A 301 -11.42 -12.05 3.57
N ASN A 302 -12.02 -11.70 4.70
CA ASN A 302 -11.55 -12.14 6.01
C ASN A 302 -11.81 -13.64 6.29
N GLY A 303 -12.79 -14.22 5.63
CA GLY A 303 -13.19 -15.63 5.76
C GLY A 303 -12.31 -16.63 5.01
N MET A 304 -11.58 -16.17 3.96
CA MET A 304 -10.83 -17.04 3.05
C MET A 304 -9.90 -18.02 3.78
N GLY A 305 -9.11 -17.54 4.72
CA GLY A 305 -8.19 -18.38 5.49
C GLY A 305 -8.91 -19.51 6.28
N LYS A 306 -10.12 -19.24 6.80
CA LYS A 306 -10.95 -20.25 7.49
C LYS A 306 -11.48 -21.31 6.52
N LEU A 307 -11.91 -20.89 5.33
CA LEU A 307 -12.43 -21.80 4.30
C LEU A 307 -11.34 -22.74 3.79
N ILE A 308 -10.15 -22.22 3.49
CA ILE A 308 -8.99 -23.02 3.09
C ILE A 308 -8.60 -24.01 4.20
N ALA A 309 -8.51 -23.56 5.45
CA ALA A 309 -8.18 -24.41 6.58
C ALA A 309 -9.22 -25.53 6.80
N ASN A 310 -10.50 -25.26 6.60
CA ASN A 310 -11.56 -26.25 6.69
C ASN A 310 -11.42 -27.32 5.59
N SER A 311 -11.12 -26.93 4.36
CA SER A 311 -10.94 -27.85 3.25
C SER A 311 -9.75 -28.80 3.50
N ILE A 312 -8.59 -28.23 3.86
CA ILE A 312 -7.38 -29.02 4.17
C ILE A 312 -7.66 -30.02 5.32
N SER A 313 -8.34 -29.57 6.37
CA SER A 313 -8.69 -30.43 7.51
C SER A 313 -9.61 -31.58 7.09
N ARG A 314 -10.63 -31.32 6.23
CA ARG A 314 -11.54 -32.39 5.72
C ARG A 314 -10.81 -33.43 4.84
N LYS A 315 -9.73 -33.04 4.16
CA LYS A 315 -8.89 -33.99 3.40
C LYS A 315 -7.94 -34.81 4.27
N GLY A 316 -8.02 -34.73 5.61
CA GLY A 316 -7.22 -35.53 6.57
C GLY A 316 -5.72 -35.13 6.61
N LEU A 317 -5.32 -34.00 5.99
CA LEU A 317 -3.94 -33.53 5.95
C LEU A 317 -3.58 -32.90 7.30
N LYS A 318 -2.43 -33.28 7.89
CA LYS A 318 -2.07 -32.88 9.26
C LYS A 318 -0.84 -31.97 9.33
N LYS A 319 0.16 -32.18 8.47
CA LYS A 319 1.43 -31.45 8.48
C LYS A 319 1.43 -30.43 7.34
N ILE A 320 1.38 -29.14 7.66
CA ILE A 320 1.22 -28.05 6.69
C ILE A 320 2.47 -27.18 6.64
N GLY A 321 3.07 -27.04 5.46
CA GLY A 321 4.12 -26.08 5.18
C GLY A 321 3.54 -24.86 4.46
N VAL A 322 3.79 -23.67 5.00
CA VAL A 322 3.38 -22.40 4.36
C VAL A 322 4.63 -21.70 3.85
N LEU A 323 4.65 -21.34 2.58
CA LEU A 323 5.72 -20.62 1.89
C LEU A 323 5.28 -19.19 1.60
N GLY A 324 5.87 -18.23 2.32
CA GLY A 324 5.59 -16.80 2.26
C GLY A 324 4.80 -16.29 3.46
N LEU A 325 5.24 -15.16 4.00
CA LEU A 325 4.55 -14.34 5.01
C LEU A 325 4.15 -12.99 4.43
N SER A 326 4.91 -12.52 3.44
CA SER A 326 4.62 -11.28 2.70
C SER A 326 3.26 -11.35 2.01
N TYR A 327 2.65 -10.18 1.80
CA TYR A 327 1.44 -10.12 0.99
C TYR A 327 1.74 -10.02 -0.52
N LYS A 328 3.00 -9.82 -0.89
CA LYS A 328 3.49 -9.75 -2.27
C LYS A 328 4.91 -10.30 -2.39
N GLY A 329 5.20 -10.90 -3.55
CA GLY A 329 6.51 -11.46 -3.88
C GLY A 329 7.65 -10.44 -3.86
N ASP A 330 8.83 -10.90 -3.45
CA ASP A 330 10.09 -10.13 -3.38
C ASP A 330 10.06 -8.86 -2.50
N LEU A 331 9.09 -8.76 -1.59
CA LEU A 331 8.99 -7.67 -0.63
C LEU A 331 8.98 -8.19 0.80
N LYS A 332 9.61 -7.46 1.73
CA LYS A 332 9.52 -7.71 3.18
C LYS A 332 8.35 -6.94 3.78
N VAL A 333 7.10 -7.32 3.47
CA VAL A 333 5.90 -6.63 3.97
C VAL A 333 4.82 -7.61 4.39
N SER A 334 4.63 -7.78 5.70
CA SER A 334 3.61 -8.65 6.31
C SER A 334 2.38 -7.90 6.81
N VAL A 335 2.28 -6.61 6.54
CA VAL A 335 1.16 -5.78 7.01
C VAL A 335 -0.14 -6.23 6.37
N LEU A 336 -1.14 -6.53 7.23
CA LEU A 336 -2.43 -7.06 6.83
C LEU A 336 -2.33 -8.26 5.87
N SER A 337 -1.20 -9.00 5.92
CA SER A 337 -1.05 -10.24 5.15
C SER A 337 -2.12 -11.25 5.53
N LYS A 338 -2.79 -11.81 4.53
CA LYS A 338 -3.82 -12.85 4.71
C LYS A 338 -3.24 -14.21 5.13
N VAL A 339 -1.92 -14.34 5.08
CA VAL A 339 -1.21 -15.52 5.62
C VAL A 339 -1.38 -15.61 7.13
N ILE A 340 -1.40 -14.47 7.83
CA ILE A 340 -1.57 -14.45 9.29
C ILE A 340 -2.93 -15.07 9.73
N PRO A 341 -4.10 -14.63 9.23
CA PRO A 341 -5.37 -15.28 9.56
C PRO A 341 -5.49 -16.71 9.02
N LEU A 342 -4.85 -17.02 7.87
CA LEU A 342 -4.79 -18.39 7.35
C LEU A 342 -4.07 -19.31 8.34
N VAL A 343 -2.86 -18.99 8.78
CA VAL A 343 -2.09 -19.78 9.75
C VAL A 343 -2.85 -19.93 11.06
N LYS A 344 -3.47 -18.85 11.56
CA LYS A 344 -4.33 -18.92 12.75
C LYS A 344 -5.50 -19.90 12.59
N SER A 345 -6.09 -19.94 11.40
CA SER A 345 -7.22 -20.84 11.09
C SER A 345 -6.76 -22.31 11.02
N LEU A 346 -5.59 -22.57 10.43
CA LEU A 346 -4.97 -23.91 10.39
C LEU A 346 -4.66 -24.42 11.82
N LEU A 347 -4.08 -23.56 12.66
CA LEU A 347 -3.79 -23.90 14.07
C LEU A 347 -5.06 -24.18 14.88
N LYS A 348 -6.15 -23.43 14.67
CA LYS A 348 -7.46 -23.70 15.29
C LYS A 348 -8.03 -25.08 14.92
N LYS A 349 -7.65 -25.62 13.76
CA LYS A 349 -7.97 -26.96 13.32
C LYS A 349 -7.00 -28.05 13.87
N LYS A 350 -6.13 -27.67 14.81
CA LYS A 350 -5.11 -28.55 15.42
C LYS A 350 -4.14 -29.15 14.43
N LEU A 351 -3.90 -28.44 13.27
CA LEU A 351 -2.94 -28.84 12.27
C LEU A 351 -1.51 -28.43 12.68
N LYS A 352 -0.51 -29.24 12.32
CA LYS A 352 0.91 -28.97 12.59
C LYS A 352 1.45 -28.05 11.49
N VAL A 353 1.52 -26.75 11.76
CA VAL A 353 1.92 -25.71 10.77
C VAL A 353 3.35 -25.26 11.01
N ARG A 354 4.11 -25.12 9.93
CA ARG A 354 5.39 -24.40 9.88
C ARG A 354 5.36 -23.40 8.71
N LEU A 355 6.11 -22.29 8.83
CA LEU A 355 6.17 -21.25 7.82
C LEU A 355 7.60 -20.88 7.47
N PHE A 356 7.87 -20.67 6.19
CA PHE A 356 9.13 -20.14 5.69
C PHE A 356 8.89 -18.93 4.78
N ASP A 357 9.69 -17.89 4.98
CA ASP A 357 9.76 -16.74 4.08
C ASP A 357 11.22 -16.24 4.06
N PRO A 358 11.84 -16.07 2.88
CA PRO A 358 13.27 -15.73 2.78
C PRO A 358 13.61 -14.32 3.29
N TYR A 359 12.63 -13.43 3.39
CA TYR A 359 12.83 -12.04 3.81
C TYR A 359 12.67 -11.84 5.32
N PHE A 360 12.14 -12.83 6.05
CA PHE A 360 11.89 -12.73 7.49
C PHE A 360 12.75 -13.69 8.29
N SER A 361 13.32 -13.20 9.38
CA SER A 361 14.03 -14.04 10.35
C SER A 361 13.08 -15.00 11.09
N LYS A 362 13.64 -16.07 11.65
CA LYS A 362 12.89 -17.04 12.50
C LYS A 362 12.12 -16.32 13.62
N LYS A 363 12.74 -15.31 14.25
CA LYS A 363 12.14 -14.50 15.33
C LYS A 363 10.95 -13.64 14.83
N GLU A 364 11.07 -13.03 13.66
CA GLU A 364 9.99 -12.24 13.05
C GLU A 364 8.80 -13.12 12.66
N ILE A 365 9.04 -14.29 12.05
CA ILE A 365 8.00 -15.26 11.71
C ILE A 365 7.26 -15.72 12.97
N TYR A 366 7.99 -16.12 14.02
CA TYR A 366 7.38 -16.54 15.28
C TYR A 366 6.56 -15.42 15.94
N LYS A 367 7.06 -14.20 15.91
CA LYS A 367 6.33 -13.01 16.42
C LYS A 367 5.01 -12.80 15.66
N ALA A 368 5.00 -12.97 14.34
CA ALA A 368 3.83 -12.71 13.49
C ALA A 368 2.75 -13.79 13.58
N VAL A 369 3.14 -15.07 13.55
CA VAL A 369 2.20 -16.19 13.39
C VAL A 369 2.28 -17.29 14.45
N LYS A 370 3.25 -17.21 15.41
CA LYS A 370 3.43 -18.16 16.51
C LYS A 370 3.74 -19.60 16.05
N VAL A 371 4.34 -19.78 14.87
CA VAL A 371 4.80 -21.08 14.39
C VAL A 371 6.31 -21.10 14.16
N LYS A 372 6.91 -22.28 14.23
CA LYS A 372 8.34 -22.47 13.91
C LYS A 372 8.55 -22.42 12.40
N THR A 373 9.72 -22.00 11.97
CA THR A 373 10.14 -22.05 10.57
C THR A 373 10.67 -23.44 10.19
N PHE A 374 10.93 -23.64 8.91
CA PHE A 374 11.58 -24.81 8.35
C PHE A 374 12.64 -24.42 7.33
N ASN A 375 13.47 -25.35 6.86
CA ASN A 375 14.51 -25.10 5.85
C ASN A 375 13.98 -25.41 4.45
N PHE A 376 13.97 -24.38 3.59
CA PHE A 376 13.59 -24.54 2.17
C PHE A 376 14.87 -24.80 1.34
N PRO A 377 14.87 -25.77 0.40
CA PRO A 377 13.79 -26.71 0.06
C PRO A 377 13.82 -28.03 0.85
N ASN A 378 14.84 -28.25 1.70
CA ASN A 378 15.18 -29.56 2.28
C ASN A 378 14.07 -30.18 3.12
N ASP A 379 13.25 -29.35 3.79
CA ASP A 379 12.19 -29.85 4.67
C ASP A 379 10.84 -30.02 3.96
N LEU A 380 10.70 -29.74 2.66
CA LEU A 380 9.40 -29.82 1.96
C LEU A 380 8.77 -31.21 2.03
N ALA A 381 9.57 -32.28 1.98
CA ALA A 381 9.10 -33.67 2.08
C ALA A 381 8.46 -34.03 3.44
N LYS A 382 8.59 -33.17 4.45
CA LYS A 382 8.00 -33.38 5.80
C LYS A 382 6.54 -32.99 5.88
N PHE A 383 5.96 -32.37 4.84
CA PHE A 383 4.61 -31.83 4.84
C PHE A 383 3.66 -32.65 3.96
N ASP A 384 2.44 -32.83 4.47
CA ASP A 384 1.34 -33.45 3.72
C ASP A 384 0.75 -32.47 2.71
N CYS A 385 0.75 -31.16 3.08
CA CYS A 385 0.27 -30.06 2.25
C CYS A 385 1.22 -28.89 2.29
N LEU A 386 1.42 -28.28 1.13
CA LEU A 386 2.15 -27.02 0.96
C LEU A 386 1.22 -25.93 0.46
N ILE A 387 1.31 -24.75 1.05
CA ILE A 387 0.58 -23.55 0.62
C ILE A 387 1.61 -22.51 0.24
N VAL A 388 1.75 -22.26 -1.06
CA VAL A 388 2.62 -21.19 -1.60
C VAL A 388 1.79 -19.93 -1.74
N THR A 389 2.05 -18.96 -0.89
CA THR A 389 1.18 -17.77 -0.73
C THR A 389 1.66 -16.58 -1.54
N VAL A 390 2.89 -16.57 -1.99
CA VAL A 390 3.50 -15.48 -2.78
C VAL A 390 4.54 -16.03 -3.76
N ASP A 391 4.81 -15.29 -4.83
CA ASP A 391 5.78 -15.61 -5.86
C ASP A 391 7.16 -14.98 -5.59
N HIS A 392 7.88 -15.48 -4.55
CA HIS A 392 9.27 -15.07 -4.31
C HIS A 392 10.24 -15.72 -5.31
N LYS A 393 11.23 -14.97 -5.80
CA LYS A 393 12.27 -15.50 -6.69
C LYS A 393 13.01 -16.69 -6.06
N GLN A 394 13.24 -16.66 -4.76
CA GLN A 394 13.90 -17.72 -4.01
C GLN A 394 13.13 -19.05 -3.99
N PHE A 395 11.83 -19.04 -4.28
CA PHE A 395 11.04 -20.27 -4.43
C PHE A 395 11.22 -20.94 -5.79
N LYS A 396 11.79 -20.23 -6.78
CA LYS A 396 12.01 -20.70 -8.15
C LYS A 396 13.36 -21.41 -8.28
N ILE A 397 13.43 -22.62 -7.72
CA ILE A 397 14.61 -23.50 -7.81
C ILE A 397 14.51 -24.43 -9.05
N GLN A 398 15.55 -25.22 -9.33
CA GLN A 398 15.51 -26.18 -10.43
C GLN A 398 14.38 -27.20 -10.24
N LYS A 399 13.66 -27.52 -11.33
CA LYS A 399 12.53 -28.45 -11.33
C LYS A 399 12.86 -29.80 -10.69
N LYS A 400 13.98 -30.43 -11.12
CA LYS A 400 14.44 -31.73 -10.58
C LYS A 400 14.63 -31.71 -9.06
N ILE A 401 15.18 -30.62 -8.51
CA ILE A 401 15.38 -30.45 -7.07
C ILE A 401 14.02 -30.32 -6.38
N LEU A 402 13.14 -29.50 -6.91
CA LEU A 402 11.81 -29.29 -6.35
C LEU A 402 11.01 -30.61 -6.33
N GLU A 403 10.94 -31.33 -7.45
CA GLU A 403 10.21 -32.60 -7.55
C GLU A 403 10.74 -33.66 -6.60
N LYS A 404 12.07 -33.74 -6.38
CA LYS A 404 12.69 -34.63 -5.39
C LYS A 404 12.12 -34.39 -3.99
N HIS A 405 11.97 -33.12 -3.60
CA HIS A 405 11.47 -32.75 -2.27
C HIS A 405 9.94 -32.80 -2.14
N LEU A 406 9.20 -32.81 -3.26
CA LEU A 406 7.73 -32.86 -3.26
C LEU A 406 7.14 -34.26 -3.30
N LYS A 407 7.93 -35.34 -3.47
CA LYS A 407 7.44 -36.73 -3.64
C LYS A 407 6.40 -37.18 -2.61
N LYS A 408 6.48 -36.72 -1.37
CA LYS A 408 5.56 -37.10 -0.27
C LYS A 408 4.42 -36.09 -0.06
N CYS A 409 4.41 -34.98 -0.76
CA CYS A 409 3.39 -33.97 -0.63
C CYS A 409 2.11 -34.38 -1.36
N LYS A 410 0.99 -34.43 -0.62
CA LYS A 410 -0.31 -34.88 -1.12
C LYS A 410 -1.13 -33.76 -1.76
N LEU A 411 -0.84 -32.48 -1.40
CA LEU A 411 -1.56 -31.32 -1.90
C LEU A 411 -0.63 -30.11 -1.93
N ILE A 412 -0.63 -29.39 -3.05
CA ILE A 412 0.06 -28.12 -3.19
C ILE A 412 -0.95 -27.09 -3.67
N ILE A 413 -1.16 -26.06 -2.87
CA ILE A 413 -2.00 -24.91 -3.21
C ILE A 413 -1.06 -23.73 -3.49
N ASP A 414 -0.96 -23.31 -4.75
CA ASP A 414 -0.11 -22.19 -5.17
C ASP A 414 -1.00 -20.99 -5.49
N HIS A 415 -0.85 -19.92 -4.72
CA HIS A 415 -1.67 -18.73 -4.87
C HIS A 415 -1.29 -17.93 -6.11
N ASP A 416 -0.03 -17.52 -6.20
CA ASP A 416 0.44 -16.61 -7.26
C ASP A 416 1.03 -17.34 -8.47
N GLY A 417 1.13 -18.68 -8.43
CA GLY A 417 1.68 -19.47 -9.51
C GLY A 417 3.22 -19.51 -9.55
N ALA A 418 3.86 -19.42 -8.40
CA ALA A 418 5.32 -19.50 -8.27
C ALA A 418 5.92 -20.72 -8.98
N TRP A 419 5.19 -21.84 -8.96
CA TRP A 419 5.60 -23.12 -9.54
C TRP A 419 4.82 -23.52 -10.79
N LYS A 420 3.94 -22.66 -11.31
CA LYS A 420 3.09 -22.94 -12.49
C LYS A 420 3.88 -23.46 -13.70
N LYS A 421 5.06 -22.87 -13.96
CA LYS A 421 5.93 -23.25 -15.10
C LYS A 421 6.53 -24.67 -15.02
N TYR A 422 6.50 -25.30 -13.85
CA TYR A 422 7.09 -26.63 -13.67
C TYR A 422 6.17 -27.77 -14.05
N ASN A 423 4.87 -27.51 -14.35
CA ASN A 423 3.89 -28.53 -14.71
C ASN A 423 3.94 -29.72 -13.74
N LEU A 424 3.86 -29.42 -12.43
CA LEU A 424 3.87 -30.45 -11.38
C LEU A 424 2.60 -31.30 -11.49
N LYS A 425 2.76 -32.64 -11.37
CA LYS A 425 1.66 -33.61 -11.59
C LYS A 425 0.69 -33.67 -10.41
N ASN A 426 -0.54 -34.05 -10.70
CA ASN A 426 -1.67 -34.58 -9.88
C ASN A 426 -2.04 -33.95 -8.52
N ASN A 427 -1.16 -33.29 -7.82
CA ASN A 427 -1.42 -32.70 -6.50
C ASN A 427 -1.17 -31.19 -6.44
N TYR A 428 -0.87 -30.57 -7.58
CA TYR A 428 -0.61 -29.14 -7.69
C TYR A 428 -1.81 -28.39 -8.22
N HIS A 429 -2.31 -27.44 -7.44
CA HIS A 429 -3.44 -26.59 -7.79
C HIS A 429 -3.08 -25.13 -7.63
N LEU A 430 -3.38 -24.34 -8.64
CA LEU A 430 -3.47 -22.89 -8.49
C LEU A 430 -4.75 -22.54 -7.73
N THR A 431 -4.73 -21.56 -6.85
CA THR A 431 -5.96 -21.07 -6.22
C THR A 431 -6.98 -20.67 -7.28
N GLY A 432 -8.17 -21.27 -7.24
CA GLY A 432 -9.23 -21.08 -8.23
C GLY A 432 -9.13 -21.95 -9.49
N SER A 433 -8.16 -22.87 -9.60
CA SER A 433 -8.20 -23.94 -10.61
C SER A 433 -9.13 -25.08 -10.14
N ARG A 434 -9.50 -25.95 -11.05
CA ARG A 434 -10.35 -27.13 -10.73
C ARG A 434 -9.79 -27.93 -9.57
N GLY A 435 -10.60 -28.18 -8.55
CA GLY A 435 -10.26 -29.05 -7.41
C GLY A 435 -9.25 -28.45 -6.43
N TRP A 436 -8.99 -27.15 -6.46
CA TRP A 436 -8.00 -26.50 -5.57
C TRP A 436 -8.37 -26.50 -4.09
N ILE A 437 -9.67 -26.66 -3.79
CA ILE A 437 -10.22 -26.68 -2.43
C ILE A 437 -11.24 -27.81 -2.21
#